data_f82feb35dbd251bf7f9d00bf48b31a94
#
_entry.id   f82feb35dbd251bf7f9d00bf48b31a94
#
_cell.length_a   1.000
_cell.length_b   1.000
_cell.length_c   1.000
_cell.angle_alpha   90.00
_cell.angle_beta   90.00
_cell.angle_gamma   90.00
#
_symmetry.space_group_name_H-M   'P 1'
#
loop_
_entity.id
_entity.type
_entity.pdbx_description
1 polymer ?
#
loop_
_entity_poly.entity_id
_entity_poly.type
_entity_poly.pdbx_seq_one_letter_code
_entity_poly.pdbx_strand_id
1 'polypeptide(L)'
;CVHASFFSLYFFAAFLNFVITDMKRYFEETLQRSLQEIDLSMLTTYITLDAGITEGKNEVQFLFVYDKESSRLQYCQPSGLQEELNGVAFQSPYGEYSFASVPSEGMVSREDLFLDLLSIVSDSADVKRMIVISFNEEYGKKVTDALHEVKGKEVIQFRMNEPELPVDYKWDMLAFPVMQALGIKAEELQ
;
A
#
# COMPACT_ATOMS: atom_id res chain seq x y z
N CYS A 1 -5.72 1.88 -30.56
CA CYS A 1 -6.31 2.02 -29.19
C CYS A 1 -5.20 1.82 -28.19
N VAL A 2 -4.84 2.89 -27.45
CA VAL A 2 -3.95 2.74 -26.28
C VAL A 2 -4.82 2.15 -25.19
N HIS A 3 -4.63 0.86 -24.90
CA HIS A 3 -5.31 0.23 -23.78
C HIS A 3 -4.74 0.79 -22.48
N ALA A 4 -5.61 1.24 -21.58
CA ALA A 4 -5.23 1.62 -20.24
C ALA A 4 -4.59 0.43 -19.52
N SER A 5 -3.48 0.66 -18.82
CA SER A 5 -2.86 -0.37 -18.00
C SER A 5 -3.50 -0.34 -16.62
N PHE A 6 -3.95 -1.48 -16.13
CA PHE A 6 -4.60 -1.60 -14.83
C PHE A 6 -3.61 -2.14 -13.79
N PHE A 7 -3.47 -1.40 -12.68
CA PHE A 7 -2.62 -1.74 -11.56
C PHE A 7 -3.46 -1.80 -10.28
N SER A 8 -3.18 -2.76 -9.42
CA SER A 8 -3.91 -2.90 -8.17
C SER A 8 -2.95 -2.92 -6.99
N LEU A 9 -3.19 -2.03 -6.02
CA LEU A 9 -2.42 -1.91 -4.79
C LEU A 9 -3.26 -2.37 -3.60
N TYR A 10 -2.68 -3.22 -2.77
CA TYR A 10 -3.31 -3.79 -1.59
C TYR A 10 -2.66 -3.29 -0.34
N PHE A 11 -3.46 -2.70 0.55
CA PHE A 11 -3.02 -2.20 1.84
C PHE A 11 -3.71 -2.96 2.96
N PHE A 12 -2.92 -3.34 3.92
CA PHE A 12 -3.41 -3.74 5.23
C PHE A 12 -3.43 -2.49 6.11
N ALA A 13 -4.63 -1.97 6.44
CA ALA A 13 -4.76 -0.69 7.14
C ALA A 13 -4.07 -0.68 8.51
N ALA A 14 -4.19 -1.76 9.27
CA ALA A 14 -3.54 -1.88 10.57
C ALA A 14 -2.01 -1.83 10.46
N PHE A 15 -1.46 -2.47 9.44
CA PHE A 15 -0.02 -2.43 9.18
C PHE A 15 0.46 -1.04 8.77
N LEU A 16 -0.26 -0.38 7.89
CA LEU A 16 0.08 0.98 7.47
C LEU A 16 0.04 1.94 8.66
N ASN A 17 -0.98 1.84 9.51
CA ASN A 17 -1.08 2.63 10.75
C ASN A 17 0.11 2.39 11.68
N PHE A 18 0.49 1.13 11.86
CA PHE A 18 1.66 0.78 12.66
C PHE A 18 2.93 1.42 12.13
N VAL A 19 3.20 1.29 10.83
CA VAL A 19 4.39 1.84 10.17
C VAL A 19 4.43 3.36 10.30
N ILE A 20 3.34 4.05 9.98
CA ILE A 20 3.28 5.52 10.03
C ILE A 20 3.48 6.02 11.46
N THR A 21 2.79 5.43 12.42
CA THR A 21 2.88 5.82 13.84
C THR A 21 4.29 5.64 14.38
N ASP A 22 4.90 4.48 14.11
CA ASP A 22 6.25 4.16 14.58
C ASP A 22 7.30 5.07 13.94
N MET A 23 7.24 5.25 12.63
CA MET A 23 8.19 6.11 11.91
C MET A 23 8.05 7.58 12.31
N LYS A 24 6.81 8.07 12.44
CA LYS A 24 6.56 9.46 12.88
C LYS A 24 7.18 9.72 14.25
N ARG A 25 6.93 8.84 15.21
CA ARG A 25 7.50 8.95 16.56
C ARG A 25 9.01 8.94 16.53
N TYR A 26 9.60 7.95 15.86
CA TYR A 26 11.06 7.80 15.77
C TYR A 26 11.74 9.03 15.17
N PHE A 27 11.24 9.53 14.06
CA PHE A 27 11.86 10.66 13.36
C PHE A 27 11.60 12.01 14.06
N GLU A 28 10.46 12.18 14.72
CA GLU A 28 10.21 13.38 15.53
C GLU A 28 11.21 13.45 16.71
N GLU A 29 11.53 12.32 17.33
CA GLU A 29 12.53 12.25 18.37
C GLU A 29 13.95 12.49 17.81
N THR A 30 14.29 11.84 16.72
CA THR A 30 15.62 11.93 16.10
C THR A 30 15.90 13.31 15.53
N LEU A 31 14.95 13.90 14.84
CA LEU A 31 15.10 15.20 14.15
C LEU A 31 14.75 16.39 15.05
N GLN A 32 14.23 16.15 16.26
CA GLN A 32 13.83 17.19 17.22
C GLN A 32 12.89 18.22 16.61
N ARG A 33 11.91 17.76 15.83
CA ARG A 33 10.85 18.58 15.27
C ARG A 33 9.57 17.76 15.03
N SER A 34 8.44 18.47 14.92
CA SER A 34 7.18 17.84 14.52
C SER A 34 7.17 17.54 13.01
N LEU A 35 6.65 16.39 12.65
CA LEU A 35 6.45 16.00 11.25
C LEU A 35 5.01 16.32 10.83
N GLN A 36 4.83 16.55 9.54
CA GLN A 36 3.51 16.85 8.98
C GLN A 36 2.62 15.60 8.96
N GLU A 37 1.30 15.83 8.93
CA GLU A 37 0.37 14.78 8.55
C GLU A 37 0.62 14.35 7.10
N ILE A 38 0.32 13.10 6.82
CA ILE A 38 0.46 12.54 5.48
C ILE A 38 -0.74 12.95 4.64
N ASP A 39 -0.50 13.60 3.50
CA ASP A 39 -1.46 13.68 2.42
C ASP A 39 -1.51 12.30 1.73
N LEU A 40 -2.63 11.61 1.83
CA LEU A 40 -2.76 10.26 1.30
C LEU A 40 -2.57 10.21 -0.21
N SER A 41 -2.98 11.25 -0.93
CA SER A 41 -2.75 11.35 -2.37
C SER A 41 -1.25 11.38 -2.71
N MET A 42 -0.45 12.03 -1.87
CA MET A 42 1.01 12.06 -2.04
C MET A 42 1.66 10.73 -1.69
N LEU A 43 1.26 10.10 -0.59
CA LEU A 43 1.78 8.78 -0.22
C LEU A 43 1.51 7.74 -1.31
N THR A 44 0.29 7.68 -1.79
CA THR A 44 -0.09 6.75 -2.87
C THR A 44 0.65 7.05 -4.17
N THR A 45 0.90 8.32 -4.47
CA THR A 45 1.72 8.72 -5.62
C THR A 45 3.17 8.27 -5.46
N TYR A 46 3.78 8.45 -4.30
CA TYR A 46 5.17 8.01 -4.06
C TYR A 46 5.31 6.48 -4.18
N ILE A 47 4.35 5.73 -3.63
CA ILE A 47 4.34 4.26 -3.77
C ILE A 47 4.18 3.87 -5.24
N THR A 48 3.29 4.54 -5.98
CA THR A 48 3.07 4.31 -7.40
C THR A 48 4.34 4.52 -8.21
N LEU A 49 5.06 5.60 -7.95
CA LEU A 49 6.34 5.91 -8.60
C LEU A 49 7.41 4.87 -8.27
N ASP A 50 7.55 4.50 -7.00
CA ASP A 50 8.53 3.50 -6.56
C ASP A 50 8.21 2.11 -7.12
N ALA A 51 6.94 1.84 -7.42
CA ALA A 51 6.51 0.63 -8.11
C ALA A 51 6.78 0.66 -9.62
N GLY A 52 7.35 1.74 -10.14
CA GLY A 52 7.73 1.87 -11.55
C GLY A 52 6.58 2.19 -12.50
N ILE A 53 5.46 2.71 -11.99
CA ILE A 53 4.35 3.17 -12.83
C ILE A 53 4.71 4.55 -13.36
N THR A 54 4.78 4.69 -14.68
CA THR A 54 5.14 5.92 -15.37
C THR A 54 3.91 6.74 -15.75
N GLU A 55 4.13 8.00 -16.14
CA GLU A 55 3.06 8.86 -16.67
C GLU A 55 2.31 8.17 -17.80
N GLY A 56 1.01 8.38 -17.87
CA GLY A 56 0.17 7.83 -18.91
C GLY A 56 -1.27 7.53 -18.49
N LYS A 57 -1.98 6.84 -19.37
CA LYS A 57 -3.36 6.41 -19.14
C LYS A 57 -3.36 5.09 -18.37
N ASN A 58 -3.06 5.16 -17.08
CA ASN A 58 -3.12 4.02 -16.19
C ASN A 58 -4.39 4.11 -15.34
N GLU A 59 -4.91 2.97 -14.94
CA GLU A 59 -5.93 2.85 -13.90
C GLU A 59 -5.28 2.19 -12.70
N VAL A 60 -5.26 2.90 -11.57
CA VAL A 60 -4.59 2.46 -10.35
C VAL A 60 -5.64 2.36 -9.25
N GLN A 61 -5.94 1.15 -8.83
CA GLN A 61 -6.87 0.88 -7.74
C GLN A 61 -6.13 0.64 -6.44
N PHE A 62 -6.55 1.35 -5.40
CA PHE A 62 -6.05 1.18 -4.03
C PHE A 62 -7.12 0.49 -3.21
N LEU A 63 -6.79 -0.68 -2.67
CA LEU A 63 -7.70 -1.46 -1.86
C LEU A 63 -7.17 -1.55 -0.43
N PHE A 64 -7.98 -1.07 0.52
CA PHE A 64 -7.66 -1.15 1.95
C PHE A 64 -8.49 -2.24 2.61
N VAL A 65 -7.82 -3.18 3.26
CA VAL A 65 -8.47 -4.14 4.16
C VAL A 65 -8.32 -3.65 5.59
N TYR A 66 -9.42 -3.57 6.33
CA TYR A 66 -9.41 -3.01 7.68
C TYR A 66 -10.37 -3.76 8.61
N ASP A 67 -10.16 -3.59 9.90
CA ASP A 67 -11.07 -4.02 10.97
C ASP A 67 -11.57 -2.80 11.76
N LYS A 68 -12.34 -3.05 12.82
CA LYS A 68 -12.90 -1.96 13.65
C LYS A 68 -11.83 -1.05 14.26
N GLU A 69 -10.68 -1.61 14.59
CA GLU A 69 -9.58 -0.87 15.22
C GLU A 69 -8.76 -0.07 14.21
N SER A 70 -8.81 -0.45 12.94
CA SER A 70 -8.09 0.19 11.84
C SER A 70 -8.99 0.86 10.80
N SER A 71 -10.19 1.27 11.19
CA SER A 71 -11.16 1.92 10.29
C SER A 71 -10.75 3.32 9.83
N ARG A 72 -9.76 3.90 10.48
CA ARG A 72 -9.17 5.20 10.12
C ARG A 72 -7.66 5.07 9.99
N LEU A 73 -7.10 5.76 8.97
CA LEU A 73 -5.65 5.86 8.81
C LEU A 73 -5.09 6.91 9.77
N GLN A 74 -4.11 6.51 10.56
CA GLN A 74 -3.47 7.38 11.53
C GLN A 74 -2.58 8.41 10.84
N TYR A 75 -2.69 9.68 11.26
CA TYR A 75 -1.87 10.78 10.77
C TYR A 75 -1.95 11.00 9.26
N CYS A 76 -3.05 10.62 8.65
CA CYS A 76 -3.33 10.80 7.22
C CYS A 76 -4.55 11.68 6.98
N GLN A 77 -4.58 12.37 5.84
CA GLN A 77 -5.74 13.08 5.32
C GLN A 77 -5.96 12.71 3.85
N PRO A 78 -7.15 12.28 3.47
CA PRO A 78 -8.27 11.84 4.32
C PRO A 78 -7.94 10.58 5.12
N SER A 79 -8.69 10.31 6.19
CA SER A 79 -8.38 9.22 7.12
C SER A 79 -9.44 8.12 7.20
N GLY A 80 -10.72 8.48 7.08
CA GLY A 80 -11.83 7.53 7.22
C GLY A 80 -11.96 6.62 6.01
N LEU A 81 -11.69 5.31 6.21
CA LEU A 81 -11.66 4.36 5.10
C LEU A 81 -13.02 4.16 4.45
N GLN A 82 -14.09 4.10 5.23
CA GLN A 82 -15.43 3.90 4.71
C GLN A 82 -16.10 5.22 4.32
N GLU A 83 -16.04 6.22 5.17
CA GLU A 83 -16.79 7.47 4.99
C GLU A 83 -16.13 8.42 3.98
N GLU A 84 -14.80 8.45 3.93
CA GLU A 84 -14.07 9.45 3.15
C GLU A 84 -13.39 8.89 1.91
N LEU A 85 -12.98 7.61 1.92
CA LEU A 85 -12.16 7.03 0.85
C LEU A 85 -12.91 6.04 -0.05
N ASN A 86 -13.81 5.24 0.52
CA ASN A 86 -14.47 4.19 -0.27
C ASN A 86 -15.27 4.77 -1.44
N GLY A 87 -14.95 4.35 -2.65
CA GLY A 87 -15.60 4.81 -3.88
C GLY A 87 -15.09 6.14 -4.43
N VAL A 88 -14.04 6.71 -3.86
CA VAL A 88 -13.45 7.97 -4.35
C VAL A 88 -12.47 7.70 -5.49
N ALA A 89 -12.51 8.55 -6.51
CA ALA A 89 -11.55 8.51 -7.62
C ALA A 89 -11.07 9.93 -7.95
N PHE A 90 -9.82 10.04 -8.38
CA PHE A 90 -9.26 11.30 -8.86
C PHE A 90 -8.21 11.07 -9.95
N GLN A 91 -7.98 12.12 -10.76
CA GLN A 91 -6.96 12.09 -11.81
C GLN A 91 -5.61 12.54 -11.26
N SER A 92 -4.57 11.81 -11.64
CA SER A 92 -3.18 12.17 -11.39
C SER A 92 -2.40 12.14 -12.70
N PRO A 93 -1.17 12.70 -12.76
CA PRO A 93 -0.31 12.55 -13.93
C PRO A 93 -0.01 11.09 -14.32
N TYR A 94 -0.11 10.18 -13.35
CA TYR A 94 0.20 8.76 -13.51
C TYR A 94 -1.03 7.91 -13.84
N GLY A 95 -2.21 8.51 -13.91
CA GLY A 95 -3.45 7.86 -14.26
C GLY A 95 -4.62 8.20 -13.34
N GLU A 96 -5.72 7.48 -13.53
CA GLU A 96 -6.87 7.57 -12.64
C GLU A 96 -6.65 6.71 -11.40
N TYR A 97 -6.70 7.34 -10.22
CA TYR A 97 -6.61 6.68 -8.93
C TYR A 97 -8.01 6.47 -8.36
N SER A 98 -8.32 5.23 -7.99
CA SER A 98 -9.58 4.89 -7.32
C SER A 98 -9.31 4.17 -6.00
N PHE A 99 -10.16 4.44 -5.00
CA PHE A 99 -10.04 3.87 -3.67
C PHE A 99 -11.24 3.00 -3.34
N ALA A 100 -10.96 1.84 -2.77
CA ALA A 100 -11.96 0.94 -2.22
C ALA A 100 -11.49 0.46 -0.84
N SER A 101 -12.44 0.26 0.07
CA SER A 101 -12.18 -0.19 1.43
C SER A 101 -13.07 -1.37 1.76
N VAL A 102 -12.49 -2.43 2.31
CA VAL A 102 -13.21 -3.67 2.62
C VAL A 102 -13.03 -4.01 4.11
N PRO A 103 -14.12 -4.00 4.89
CA PRO A 103 -14.05 -4.37 6.29
C PRO A 103 -13.97 -5.89 6.47
N SER A 104 -13.15 -6.34 7.41
CA SER A 104 -13.23 -7.69 7.93
C SER A 104 -14.26 -7.72 9.06
N GLU A 105 -15.41 -8.34 8.80
CA GLU A 105 -16.51 -8.41 9.73
C GLU A 105 -16.96 -9.85 9.96
N GLY A 106 -17.51 -10.10 11.16
CA GLY A 106 -18.10 -11.38 11.50
C GLY A 106 -17.08 -12.50 11.68
N MET A 107 -17.27 -13.61 10.96
CA MET A 107 -16.48 -14.84 11.14
C MET A 107 -15.22 -14.89 10.27
N VAL A 108 -15.02 -13.92 9.38
CA VAL A 108 -13.86 -13.87 8.49
C VAL A 108 -12.76 -13.03 9.14
N SER A 109 -11.59 -13.61 9.31
CA SER A 109 -10.43 -12.87 9.80
C SER A 109 -9.92 -11.89 8.72
N ARG A 110 -9.28 -10.80 9.15
CA ARG A 110 -8.66 -9.85 8.21
C ARG A 110 -7.58 -10.50 7.35
N GLU A 111 -6.88 -11.50 7.89
CA GLU A 111 -5.90 -12.30 7.16
C GLU A 111 -6.54 -13.08 6.01
N ASP A 112 -7.60 -13.83 6.31
CA ASP A 112 -8.30 -14.63 5.30
C ASP A 112 -8.92 -13.73 4.23
N LEU A 113 -9.53 -12.63 4.64
CA LEU A 113 -10.09 -11.65 3.71
C LEU A 113 -9.00 -11.07 2.79
N PHE A 114 -7.86 -10.70 3.34
CA PHE A 114 -6.74 -10.17 2.55
C PHE A 114 -6.24 -11.19 1.53
N LEU A 115 -6.04 -12.44 1.94
CA LEU A 115 -5.59 -13.52 1.06
C LEU A 115 -6.62 -13.86 -0.02
N ASP A 116 -7.92 -13.86 0.32
CA ASP A 116 -9.00 -14.08 -0.64
C ASP A 116 -9.02 -12.98 -1.72
N LEU A 117 -8.92 -11.71 -1.31
CA LEU A 117 -8.86 -10.60 -2.24
C LEU A 117 -7.59 -10.65 -3.13
N LEU A 118 -6.46 -11.03 -2.55
CA LEU A 118 -5.21 -11.21 -3.28
C LEU A 118 -5.38 -12.28 -4.37
N SER A 119 -6.03 -13.40 -4.04
CA SER A 119 -6.33 -14.48 -4.98
C SER A 119 -7.24 -14.02 -6.12
N ILE A 120 -8.30 -13.27 -5.81
CA ILE A 120 -9.25 -12.76 -6.82
C ILE A 120 -8.50 -11.88 -7.85
N VAL A 121 -7.65 -10.98 -7.40
CA VAL A 121 -6.89 -10.12 -8.31
C VAL A 121 -5.80 -10.89 -9.04
N SER A 122 -5.16 -11.84 -8.37
CA SER A 122 -4.21 -12.74 -9.03
C SER A 122 -4.81 -13.44 -10.24
N ASP A 123 -6.09 -13.80 -10.18
CA ASP A 123 -6.81 -14.46 -11.25
C ASP A 123 -7.37 -13.49 -12.31
N SER A 124 -7.35 -12.20 -12.07
CA SER A 124 -7.86 -11.19 -13.01
C SER A 124 -6.88 -10.95 -14.15
N ALA A 125 -7.31 -11.24 -15.38
CA ALA A 125 -6.49 -11.02 -16.58
C ALA A 125 -6.27 -9.53 -16.90
N ASP A 126 -7.13 -8.65 -16.41
CA ASP A 126 -7.06 -7.20 -16.67
C ASP A 126 -5.98 -6.51 -15.85
N VAL A 127 -5.61 -7.08 -14.71
CA VAL A 127 -4.59 -6.52 -13.82
C VAL A 127 -3.20 -6.92 -14.31
N LYS A 128 -2.40 -5.96 -14.73
CA LYS A 128 -1.03 -6.19 -15.21
C LYS A 128 -0.01 -6.29 -14.08
N ARG A 129 -0.20 -5.54 -13.01
CA ARG A 129 0.72 -5.47 -11.89
C ARG A 129 -0.02 -5.43 -10.57
N MET A 130 0.44 -6.25 -9.64
CA MET A 130 -0.03 -6.28 -8.26
C MET A 130 1.04 -5.68 -7.36
N ILE A 131 0.63 -4.76 -6.51
CA ILE A 131 1.50 -4.12 -5.52
C ILE A 131 0.91 -4.42 -4.16
N VAL A 132 1.69 -5.04 -3.28
CA VAL A 132 1.19 -5.57 -2.01
C VAL A 132 1.93 -4.93 -0.85
N ILE A 133 1.19 -4.32 0.07
CA ILE A 133 1.69 -3.77 1.32
C ILE A 133 1.00 -4.53 2.45
N SER A 134 1.73 -5.41 3.13
CA SER A 134 1.19 -6.34 4.10
C SER A 134 1.98 -6.39 5.40
N PHE A 135 1.38 -6.95 6.42
CA PHE A 135 2.02 -7.18 7.71
C PHE A 135 2.89 -8.43 7.65
N ASN A 136 4.19 -8.25 7.40
CA ASN A 136 5.13 -9.34 7.15
C ASN A 136 5.38 -10.24 8.37
N GLU A 137 5.30 -9.70 9.58
CA GLU A 137 5.56 -10.46 10.80
C GLU A 137 4.41 -11.40 11.15
N GLU A 138 3.17 -10.96 10.92
CA GLU A 138 1.96 -11.71 11.28
C GLU A 138 1.57 -12.72 10.19
N TYR A 139 1.62 -12.33 8.92
CA TYR A 139 1.12 -13.13 7.80
C TYR A 139 2.18 -13.39 6.72
N GLY A 140 3.42 -13.06 7.02
CA GLY A 140 4.48 -12.96 6.03
C GLY A 140 4.65 -14.21 5.19
N LYS A 141 4.63 -15.39 5.81
CA LYS A 141 4.80 -16.65 5.08
C LYS A 141 3.63 -16.91 4.13
N LYS A 142 2.41 -16.71 4.57
CA LYS A 142 1.21 -16.95 3.74
C LYS A 142 1.15 -15.98 2.56
N VAL A 143 1.49 -14.72 2.79
CA VAL A 143 1.55 -13.70 1.72
C VAL A 143 2.67 -14.05 0.74
N THR A 144 3.85 -14.40 1.21
CA THR A 144 4.98 -14.82 0.36
C THR A 144 4.60 -16.02 -0.50
N ASP A 145 4.00 -17.04 0.09
CA ASP A 145 3.55 -18.24 -0.63
C ASP A 145 2.51 -17.89 -1.71
N ALA A 146 1.55 -17.02 -1.36
CA ALA A 146 0.54 -16.55 -2.31
C ALA A 146 1.15 -15.76 -3.48
N LEU A 147 2.14 -14.91 -3.21
CA LEU A 147 2.80 -14.14 -4.26
C LEU A 147 3.66 -14.99 -5.19
N HIS A 148 4.25 -16.08 -4.69
CA HIS A 148 4.97 -17.05 -5.54
C HIS A 148 4.05 -17.79 -6.51
N GLU A 149 2.77 -17.94 -6.16
CA GLU A 149 1.78 -18.62 -7.01
C GLU A 149 1.22 -17.74 -8.13
N VAL A 150 1.44 -16.44 -8.09
CA VAL A 150 0.93 -15.52 -9.11
C VAL A 150 1.63 -15.76 -10.44
N LYS A 151 0.83 -15.94 -11.50
CA LYS A 151 1.31 -16.18 -12.86
C LYS A 151 0.78 -15.09 -13.80
N GLY A 152 1.60 -14.74 -14.80
CA GLY A 152 1.19 -13.86 -15.89
C GLY A 152 1.05 -12.38 -15.55
N LYS A 153 1.50 -11.95 -14.39
CA LYS A 153 1.53 -10.54 -14.01
C LYS A 153 2.74 -10.22 -13.14
N GLU A 154 3.12 -8.96 -13.15
CA GLU A 154 4.22 -8.45 -12.33
C GLU A 154 3.74 -8.24 -10.89
N VAL A 155 4.57 -8.66 -9.94
CA VAL A 155 4.29 -8.51 -8.50
C VAL A 155 5.39 -7.70 -7.86
N ILE A 156 5.00 -6.70 -7.05
CA ILE A 156 5.93 -5.92 -6.22
C ILE A 156 5.38 -5.92 -4.79
N GLN A 157 6.21 -6.32 -3.84
CA GLN A 157 5.88 -6.23 -2.41
C GLN A 157 6.66 -5.10 -1.76
N PHE A 158 5.97 -4.20 -1.06
CA PHE A 158 6.60 -3.21 -0.21
C PHE A 158 6.71 -3.75 1.21
N ARG A 159 7.92 -3.70 1.75
CA ARG A 159 8.29 -4.30 3.03
C ARG A 159 9.01 -3.29 3.91
N MET A 160 9.03 -3.55 5.20
CA MET A 160 9.87 -2.76 6.13
C MET A 160 11.26 -3.35 6.32
N ASN A 161 11.44 -4.63 6.00
CA ASN A 161 12.71 -5.34 6.12
C ASN A 161 12.99 -6.15 4.86
N GLU A 162 14.26 -6.40 4.58
CA GLU A 162 14.66 -7.32 3.53
C GLU A 162 14.10 -8.73 3.82
N PRO A 163 13.64 -9.47 2.81
CA PRO A 163 13.21 -10.86 3.00
C PRO A 163 14.35 -11.73 3.56
N GLU A 164 14.02 -12.57 4.53
CA GLU A 164 15.01 -13.50 5.12
C GLU A 164 15.52 -14.54 4.12
N LEU A 165 14.66 -14.93 3.20
CA LEU A 165 14.99 -15.86 2.11
C LEU A 165 14.76 -15.17 0.77
N PRO A 166 15.54 -15.53 -0.28
CA PRO A 166 15.32 -14.97 -1.61
C PRO A 166 13.90 -15.23 -2.10
N VAL A 167 13.29 -14.21 -2.74
CA VAL A 167 11.98 -14.29 -3.36
C VAL A 167 12.11 -14.14 -4.88
N ASP A 168 11.16 -14.69 -5.64
CA ASP A 168 11.19 -14.66 -7.10
C ASP A 168 10.37 -13.49 -7.70
N TYR A 169 9.90 -12.59 -6.86
CA TYR A 169 9.19 -11.37 -7.26
C TYR A 169 9.95 -10.13 -6.76
N LYS A 170 9.60 -8.96 -7.30
CA LYS A 170 10.21 -7.69 -6.90
C LYS A 170 9.71 -7.26 -5.51
N TRP A 171 10.61 -6.66 -4.75
CA TRP A 171 10.26 -6.02 -3.49
C TRP A 171 10.98 -4.69 -3.33
N ASP A 172 10.44 -3.81 -2.51
CA ASP A 172 11.03 -2.51 -2.20
C ASP A 172 10.72 -2.10 -0.76
N MET A 173 11.40 -1.07 -0.29
CA MET A 173 11.25 -0.59 1.09
C MET A 173 10.10 0.41 1.21
N LEU A 174 9.12 0.08 2.03
CA LEU A 174 8.00 0.98 2.34
C LEU A 174 8.46 2.23 3.09
N ALA A 175 9.56 2.15 3.81
CA ALA A 175 10.10 3.26 4.59
C ALA A 175 10.33 4.52 3.75
N PHE A 176 10.83 4.41 2.52
CA PHE A 176 11.15 5.57 1.70
C PHE A 176 9.94 6.40 1.30
N PRO A 177 8.89 5.85 0.69
CA PRO A 177 7.69 6.64 0.37
C PRO A 177 7.00 7.21 1.63
N VAL A 178 7.03 6.50 2.76
CA VAL A 178 6.46 7.01 4.01
C VAL A 178 7.28 8.18 4.56
N MET A 179 8.60 8.09 4.58
CA MET A 179 9.49 9.20 4.97
C MET A 179 9.22 10.44 4.11
N GLN A 180 9.13 10.25 2.82
CA GLN A 180 8.86 11.34 1.88
C GLN A 180 7.50 11.98 2.15
N ALA A 181 6.47 11.19 2.40
CA ALA A 181 5.12 11.68 2.74
C ALA A 181 5.08 12.41 4.09
N LEU A 182 5.92 12.03 5.05
CA LEU A 182 6.08 12.72 6.33
C LEU A 182 6.86 14.05 6.22
N GLY A 183 7.39 14.36 5.05
CA GLY A 183 8.15 15.59 4.81
C GLY A 183 9.58 15.54 5.29
N ILE A 184 10.17 14.36 5.41
CA ILE A 184 11.57 14.17 5.79
C ILE A 184 12.43 14.33 4.54
N LYS A 185 13.41 15.22 4.60
CA LYS A 185 14.35 15.48 3.51
C LYS A 185 15.62 14.62 3.66
N ALA A 186 16.21 14.25 2.54
CA ALA A 186 17.42 13.43 2.52
C ALA A 186 18.56 14.08 3.33
N GLU A 187 18.68 15.40 3.28
CA GLU A 187 19.71 16.17 4.01
C GLU A 187 19.56 16.05 5.55
N GLU A 188 18.36 15.79 6.05
CA GLU A 188 18.09 15.62 7.48
C GLU A 188 18.59 14.28 8.02
N LEU A 189 18.88 13.31 7.14
CA LEU A 189 19.31 11.96 7.49
C LEU A 189 20.83 11.78 7.51
N GLN A 190 21.58 12.83 7.24
CA GLN A 190 23.06 12.82 7.20
C GLN A 190 23.68 13.09 8.57
#